data_f01e6e535bfc2681b390a56e94015249
#
_entry.id   f01e6e535bfc2681b390a56e94015249
#
_cell.length_a   1.000
_cell.length_b   1.000
_cell.length_c   1.000
_cell.angle_alpha   90.00
_cell.angle_beta   90.00
_cell.angle_gamma   90.00
#
_symmetry.space_group_name_H-M   'P 1'
#
loop_
_entity.id
_entity.type
_entity.pdbx_description
1 polymer ?
#
loop_
_entity_poly.entity_id
_entity_poly.type
_entity_poly.pdbx_seq_one_letter_code
_entity_poly.pdbx_strand_id
1 'polypeptide(L)'
;MAFLTALSLRRLAVAGLVLLIAFSPAARAQTASDAASTPEKSESTRPRIGLVLSGGGARGYAHIGVLKTLERMRIPVDVIAATSMGAVVGGLYASGLRADALEQKLTQVDLSDIAFDRNERAKLPQSLREDDFQYPIGLSAGYGNGKLKLPAGLVQGNRLLALLKNWTAQWPDNIKFSQLPIPFKAMATDLATGDPVILDRGSLPLAMRASMAVPGLFAPIEVDGRTLVDGGLVANLPVQL
;
A
#
# COMPACT_ATOMS: atom_id res chain seq x y z
N MET A 1 44.22 26.34 50.82
CA MET A 1 43.60 26.30 52.15
C MET A 1 42.51 25.25 52.02
N ALA A 2 42.78 23.99 52.38
CA ALA A 2 42.67 23.42 53.72
C ALA A 2 41.19 23.32 54.08
N PHE A 3 40.60 22.21 54.40
CA PHE A 3 40.82 21.00 55.23
C PHE A 3 39.82 19.94 54.80
N LEU A 4 40.07 18.69 54.45
CA LEU A 4 40.57 17.56 55.25
C LEU A 4 39.74 17.21 56.49
N THR A 5 39.39 15.88 56.49
CA THR A 5 39.12 14.98 57.62
C THR A 5 37.65 14.87 57.99
N ALA A 6 37.07 13.69 58.33
CA ALA A 6 37.52 12.37 58.77
C ALA A 6 36.34 11.38 58.63
N LEU A 7 36.44 10.22 58.16
CA LEU A 7 36.88 8.94 58.71
C LEU A 7 36.37 8.61 60.13
N SER A 8 35.46 7.69 60.27
CA SER A 8 35.38 6.63 61.27
C SER A 8 34.18 5.74 61.04
N LEU A 9 34.39 4.53 60.65
CA LEU A 9 34.43 3.30 61.45
C LEU A 9 33.31 3.16 62.48
N ARG A 10 32.39 2.30 62.22
CA ARG A 10 31.87 1.35 63.20
C ARG A 10 31.59 -0.01 62.54
N ARG A 11 32.58 -0.88 62.70
CA ARG A 11 32.42 -2.33 62.72
C ARG A 11 31.84 -2.72 64.05
N LEU A 12 30.93 -3.75 64.05
CA LEU A 12 30.76 -4.81 65.02
C LEU A 12 29.42 -5.46 64.65
N ALA A 13 29.36 -6.63 64.05
CA ALA A 13 29.46 -7.93 64.64
C ALA A 13 28.25 -8.27 65.53
N VAL A 14 27.33 -9.01 64.99
CA VAL A 14 26.59 -10.01 65.83
C VAL A 14 26.57 -11.33 65.02
N ALA A 15 27.27 -12.25 65.62
CA ALA A 15 27.33 -13.65 65.26
C ALA A 15 26.09 -14.39 65.75
N GLY A 16 25.70 -15.39 65.00
CA GLY A 16 25.18 -16.61 65.59
C GLY A 16 23.67 -16.69 65.78
N LEU A 17 22.99 -17.34 64.85
CA LEU A 17 21.98 -18.30 65.21
C LEU A 17 21.92 -19.40 64.12
N VAL A 18 22.68 -20.45 64.36
CA VAL A 18 22.52 -21.74 63.72
C VAL A 18 21.32 -22.42 64.41
N LEU A 19 20.23 -22.58 63.68
CA LEU A 19 19.19 -23.51 64.14
C LEU A 19 19.01 -24.57 63.08
N LEU A 20 19.50 -25.75 63.44
CA LEU A 20 19.17 -26.99 62.73
C LEU A 20 17.64 -27.18 62.78
N ILE A 21 17.06 -27.33 61.66
CA ILE A 21 15.77 -28.00 61.51
C ILE A 21 15.96 -29.17 60.58
N ALA A 22 15.67 -30.29 61.15
CA ALA A 22 15.82 -31.66 60.70
C ALA A 22 15.07 -31.94 59.39
N PHE A 23 15.70 -32.78 58.60
CA PHE A 23 15.15 -33.73 57.66
C PHE A 23 13.64 -33.97 57.75
N SER A 24 12.97 -33.71 56.66
CA SER A 24 11.77 -34.45 56.26
C SER A 24 11.93 -34.88 54.81
N PRO A 25 11.80 -36.17 54.53
CA PRO A 25 11.96 -36.67 53.19
C PRO A 25 10.64 -36.58 52.39
N ALA A 26 10.81 -36.38 51.13
CA ALA A 26 9.87 -36.73 50.05
C ALA A 26 8.55 -35.96 49.98
N ALA A 27 8.62 -34.82 49.33
CA ALA A 27 7.56 -34.44 48.39
C ALA A 27 8.20 -34.38 47.02
N ARG A 28 8.00 -35.42 46.27
CA ARG A 28 8.35 -35.52 44.85
C ARG A 28 7.41 -34.59 44.10
N ALA A 29 7.80 -33.35 43.99
CA ALA A 29 7.12 -32.41 43.10
C ALA A 29 7.30 -32.95 41.67
N GLN A 30 6.24 -33.48 41.12
CA GLN A 30 6.09 -33.64 39.69
C GLN A 30 6.27 -32.25 39.10
N THR A 31 7.40 -32.06 38.43
CA THR A 31 7.54 -30.98 37.49
C THR A 31 6.52 -31.24 36.38
N ALA A 32 5.32 -30.67 36.55
CA ALA A 32 4.47 -30.41 35.42
C ALA A 32 5.31 -29.53 34.49
N SER A 33 5.77 -30.13 33.42
CA SER A 33 6.24 -29.42 32.26
C SER A 33 5.06 -28.59 31.79
N ASP A 34 4.99 -27.35 32.26
CA ASP A 34 4.26 -26.31 31.54
C ASP A 34 4.98 -26.12 30.18
N ALA A 35 4.66 -27.04 29.27
CA ALA A 35 4.78 -26.75 27.87
C ALA A 35 3.95 -25.48 27.69
N ALA A 36 4.67 -24.34 27.58
CA ALA A 36 4.09 -23.10 27.13
C ALA A 36 3.36 -23.44 25.84
N SER A 37 2.06 -23.66 25.94
CA SER A 37 1.19 -23.71 24.79
C SER A 37 1.29 -22.33 24.15
N THR A 38 2.11 -22.24 23.12
CA THR A 38 2.04 -21.16 22.16
C THR A 38 0.55 -20.99 21.86
N PRO A 39 -0.03 -19.80 22.00
CA PRO A 39 -1.44 -19.64 21.72
C PRO A 39 -1.63 -20.07 20.27
N GLU A 40 -2.23 -21.24 20.09
CA GLU A 40 -2.66 -21.75 18.79
C GLU A 40 -3.58 -20.66 18.24
N LYS A 41 -3.09 -19.99 17.21
CA LYS A 41 -3.82 -18.93 16.54
C LYS A 41 -5.11 -19.58 16.08
N SER A 42 -6.20 -19.33 16.80
CA SER A 42 -7.52 -19.86 16.48
C SER A 42 -7.77 -19.61 15.02
N GLU A 43 -7.59 -20.63 14.18
CA GLU A 43 -7.92 -20.55 12.78
C GLU A 43 -9.40 -20.24 12.71
N SER A 44 -9.72 -19.10 12.16
CA SER A 44 -11.09 -18.70 11.89
C SER A 44 -11.80 -19.84 11.15
N THR A 45 -12.82 -20.42 11.77
CA THR A 45 -13.60 -21.53 11.19
C THR A 45 -14.42 -21.13 9.96
N ARG A 46 -14.43 -19.81 9.61
CA ARG A 46 -15.12 -19.33 8.41
C ARG A 46 -14.24 -19.45 7.16
N PRO A 47 -14.84 -19.65 6.00
CA PRO A 47 -14.12 -19.54 4.72
C PRO A 47 -13.43 -18.17 4.57
N ARG A 48 -12.20 -18.17 4.08
CA ARG A 48 -11.50 -16.93 3.74
C ARG A 48 -12.03 -16.41 2.40
N ILE A 49 -12.27 -15.11 2.33
CA ILE A 49 -12.84 -14.44 1.16
C ILE A 49 -11.78 -13.60 0.48
N GLY A 50 -11.38 -14.02 -0.72
CA GLY A 50 -10.56 -13.23 -1.63
C GLY A 50 -11.43 -12.37 -2.54
N LEU A 51 -11.14 -11.08 -2.63
CA LEU A 51 -11.82 -10.16 -3.55
C LEU A 51 -10.91 -9.89 -4.74
N VAL A 52 -11.40 -10.15 -5.94
CA VAL A 52 -10.68 -9.85 -7.18
C VAL A 52 -11.36 -8.72 -7.93
N LEU A 53 -10.61 -7.63 -8.18
CA LEU A 53 -11.14 -6.44 -8.83
C LEU A 53 -10.46 -6.24 -10.19
N SER A 54 -11.28 -6.22 -11.24
CA SER A 54 -10.80 -6.04 -12.61
C SER A 54 -10.45 -4.58 -12.93
N GLY A 55 -9.65 -4.39 -13.98
CA GLY A 55 -9.53 -3.12 -14.65
C GLY A 55 -10.81 -2.74 -15.40
N GLY A 56 -10.90 -1.49 -15.85
CA GLY A 56 -12.07 -1.02 -16.62
C GLY A 56 -12.19 0.50 -16.72
N GLY A 57 -11.14 1.26 -16.37
CA GLY A 57 -11.18 2.72 -16.39
C GLY A 57 -12.33 3.26 -15.53
N ALA A 58 -13.14 4.17 -16.05
CA ALA A 58 -14.25 4.75 -15.32
C ALA A 58 -15.28 3.71 -14.81
N ARG A 59 -15.42 2.56 -15.48
CA ARG A 59 -16.30 1.48 -15.00
C ARG A 59 -15.87 0.88 -13.66
N GLY A 60 -14.59 1.04 -13.31
CA GLY A 60 -14.07 0.57 -12.01
C GLY A 60 -14.69 1.26 -10.79
N TYR A 61 -15.39 2.40 -10.97
CA TYR A 61 -16.19 3.00 -9.88
C TYR A 61 -17.30 2.06 -9.38
N ALA A 62 -17.78 1.15 -10.21
CA ALA A 62 -18.77 0.14 -9.79
C ALA A 62 -18.26 -0.74 -8.65
N HIS A 63 -16.93 -0.94 -8.53
CA HIS A 63 -16.34 -1.68 -7.41
C HIS A 63 -16.69 -1.07 -6.06
N ILE A 64 -16.83 0.25 -5.97
CA ILE A 64 -17.20 0.95 -4.72
C ILE A 64 -18.59 0.50 -4.25
N GLY A 65 -19.55 0.38 -5.17
CA GLY A 65 -20.89 -0.11 -4.86
C GLY A 65 -20.88 -1.54 -4.31
N VAL A 66 -20.01 -2.39 -4.86
CA VAL A 66 -19.80 -3.76 -4.35
C VAL A 66 -19.21 -3.72 -2.94
N LEU A 67 -18.15 -2.92 -2.71
CA LEU A 67 -17.53 -2.77 -1.40
C LEU A 67 -18.53 -2.26 -0.34
N LYS A 68 -19.34 -1.26 -0.68
CA LYS A 68 -20.43 -0.76 0.20
C LYS A 68 -21.41 -1.85 0.56
N THR A 69 -21.74 -2.72 -0.39
CA THR A 69 -22.65 -3.84 -0.16
C THR A 69 -22.01 -4.89 0.75
N LEU A 70 -20.75 -5.26 0.51
CA LEU A 70 -20.01 -6.19 1.37
C LEU A 70 -19.90 -5.65 2.81
N GLU A 71 -19.59 -4.36 3.00
CA GLU A 71 -19.55 -3.74 4.32
C GLU A 71 -20.92 -3.77 5.01
N ARG A 72 -22.00 -3.41 4.30
CA ARG A 72 -23.36 -3.43 4.84
C ARG A 72 -23.81 -4.84 5.23
N MET A 73 -23.43 -5.84 4.46
CA MET A 73 -23.70 -7.24 4.75
C MET A 73 -22.74 -7.84 5.76
N ARG A 74 -21.75 -7.06 6.24
CA ARG A 74 -20.68 -7.50 7.14
C ARG A 74 -19.93 -8.72 6.62
N ILE A 75 -19.73 -8.78 5.31
CA ILE A 75 -18.92 -9.81 4.67
C ILE A 75 -17.46 -9.35 4.73
N PRO A 76 -16.60 -10.01 5.49
CA PRO A 76 -15.20 -9.62 5.60
C PRO A 76 -14.44 -10.02 4.34
N VAL A 77 -13.53 -9.15 3.90
CA VAL A 77 -12.58 -9.42 2.82
C VAL A 77 -11.23 -9.71 3.44
N ASP A 78 -10.64 -10.87 3.16
CA ASP A 78 -9.39 -11.34 3.75
C ASP A 78 -8.16 -11.04 2.90
N VAL A 79 -8.33 -10.85 1.59
CA VAL A 79 -7.26 -10.50 0.64
C VAL A 79 -7.86 -9.86 -0.60
N ILE A 80 -7.12 -8.94 -1.21
CA ILE A 80 -7.51 -8.28 -2.46
C ILE A 80 -6.43 -8.48 -3.50
N ALA A 81 -6.84 -8.93 -4.69
CA ALA A 81 -6.05 -8.93 -5.92
C ALA A 81 -6.72 -8.03 -6.95
N ALA A 82 -5.97 -7.16 -7.63
CA ALA A 82 -6.60 -6.16 -8.46
C ALA A 82 -5.73 -5.69 -9.64
N THR A 83 -6.39 -5.18 -10.68
CA THR A 83 -5.76 -4.63 -11.88
C THR A 83 -6.31 -3.24 -12.19
N SER A 84 -5.44 -2.32 -12.67
CA SER A 84 -5.82 -1.00 -13.21
C SER A 84 -6.69 -0.19 -12.23
N MET A 85 -7.86 0.27 -12.63
CA MET A 85 -8.79 0.98 -11.74
C MET A 85 -9.20 0.13 -10.54
N GLY A 86 -9.32 -1.18 -10.71
CA GLY A 86 -9.52 -2.10 -9.59
C GLY A 86 -8.38 -2.05 -8.57
N ALA A 87 -7.13 -1.86 -9.04
CA ALA A 87 -5.98 -1.70 -8.16
C ALA A 87 -6.03 -0.37 -7.39
N VAL A 88 -6.53 0.70 -7.99
CA VAL A 88 -6.75 1.99 -7.30
C VAL A 88 -7.81 1.83 -6.20
N VAL A 89 -8.99 1.34 -6.56
CA VAL A 89 -10.09 1.14 -5.60
C VAL A 89 -9.70 0.12 -4.53
N GLY A 90 -9.16 -1.03 -4.94
CA GLY A 90 -8.77 -2.11 -4.04
C GLY A 90 -7.59 -1.74 -3.13
N GLY A 91 -6.57 -1.04 -3.66
CA GLY A 91 -5.42 -0.60 -2.89
C GLY A 91 -5.78 0.46 -1.84
N LEU A 92 -6.64 1.40 -2.20
CA LEU A 92 -7.17 2.39 -1.25
C LEU A 92 -8.05 1.72 -0.17
N TYR A 93 -8.90 0.77 -0.55
CA TYR A 93 -9.69 0.01 0.40
C TYR A 93 -8.81 -0.86 1.32
N ALA A 94 -7.83 -1.55 0.75
CA ALA A 94 -6.86 -2.35 1.49
C ALA A 94 -6.03 -1.51 2.48
N SER A 95 -5.78 -0.23 2.15
CA SER A 95 -5.07 0.71 3.03
C SER A 95 -5.88 1.17 4.25
N GLY A 96 -7.16 0.75 4.36
CA GLY A 96 -8.04 1.05 5.49
C GLY A 96 -9.11 2.11 5.20
N LEU A 97 -9.23 2.60 3.96
CA LEU A 97 -10.31 3.50 3.59
C LEU A 97 -11.63 2.71 3.44
N ARG A 98 -12.68 3.12 4.16
CA ARG A 98 -14.01 2.53 4.02
C ARG A 98 -14.65 2.91 2.68
N ALA A 99 -15.58 2.09 2.20
CA ALA A 99 -16.22 2.28 0.90
C ALA A 99 -16.95 3.63 0.76
N ASP A 100 -17.59 4.14 1.82
CA ASP A 100 -18.22 5.47 1.80
C ASP A 100 -17.18 6.60 1.69
N ALA A 101 -16.05 6.49 2.38
CA ALA A 101 -14.96 7.46 2.27
C ALA A 101 -14.29 7.43 0.89
N LEU A 102 -14.18 6.24 0.28
CA LEU A 102 -13.71 6.08 -1.09
C LEU A 102 -14.65 6.78 -2.09
N GLU A 103 -15.95 6.54 -1.97
CA GLU A 103 -16.95 7.21 -2.81
C GLU A 103 -16.83 8.72 -2.70
N GLN A 104 -16.81 9.24 -1.47
CA GLN A 104 -16.69 10.67 -1.23
C GLN A 104 -15.40 11.25 -1.82
N LYS A 105 -14.25 10.59 -1.62
CA LYS A 105 -12.97 11.05 -2.18
C LYS A 105 -12.95 11.03 -3.70
N LEU A 106 -13.47 9.96 -4.30
CA LEU A 106 -13.43 9.77 -5.75
C LEU A 106 -14.48 10.63 -6.49
N THR A 107 -15.62 10.95 -5.86
CA THR A 107 -16.64 11.84 -6.45
C THR A 107 -16.29 13.33 -6.33
N GLN A 108 -15.48 13.71 -5.34
CA GLN A 108 -15.03 15.11 -5.18
C GLN A 108 -13.92 15.49 -6.17
N VAL A 109 -13.39 14.54 -6.88
CA VAL A 109 -12.26 14.70 -7.77
C VAL A 109 -12.69 14.36 -9.19
N ASP A 110 -12.51 15.30 -10.12
CA ASP A 110 -12.59 14.95 -11.52
C ASP A 110 -11.35 14.12 -11.91
N LEU A 111 -11.53 12.79 -11.87
CA LEU A 111 -10.44 11.88 -12.22
C LEU A 111 -10.00 12.02 -13.66
N SER A 112 -10.84 12.52 -14.57
CA SER A 112 -10.42 12.77 -15.94
C SER A 112 -9.43 13.93 -15.99
N ASP A 113 -9.69 15.03 -15.30
CA ASP A 113 -8.76 16.16 -15.23
C ASP A 113 -7.45 15.80 -14.53
N ILE A 114 -7.52 14.99 -13.49
CA ILE A 114 -6.33 14.52 -12.77
C ILE A 114 -5.58 13.46 -13.56
N ALA A 115 -6.30 12.51 -14.15
CA ALA A 115 -5.71 11.48 -14.99
C ALA A 115 -4.98 12.06 -16.19
N PHE A 116 -5.54 13.10 -16.80
CA PHE A 116 -4.94 13.78 -17.97
C PHE A 116 -3.99 14.93 -17.60
N ASP A 117 -3.58 15.06 -16.34
CA ASP A 117 -2.71 16.13 -15.85
C ASP A 117 -3.18 17.54 -16.25
N ARG A 118 -4.48 17.71 -16.51
CA ARG A 118 -5.04 19.01 -16.93
C ARG A 118 -4.95 20.02 -15.80
N ASN A 119 -4.34 21.14 -16.07
CA ASN A 119 -4.34 22.25 -15.14
C ASN A 119 -5.72 22.89 -15.09
N GLU A 120 -6.11 23.39 -13.91
CA GLU A 120 -7.32 24.22 -13.79
C GLU A 120 -7.19 25.41 -14.76
N ARG A 121 -8.03 25.41 -15.78
CA ARG A 121 -7.98 26.40 -16.87
C ARG A 121 -8.00 27.83 -16.33
N ALA A 122 -8.68 28.08 -15.22
CA ALA A 122 -8.73 29.38 -14.58
C ALA A 122 -7.36 29.86 -14.06
N LYS A 123 -6.45 28.96 -13.78
CA LYS A 123 -5.10 29.25 -13.26
C LYS A 123 -4.04 29.39 -14.36
N LEU A 124 -4.38 29.06 -15.61
CA LEU A 124 -3.44 29.19 -16.72
C LEU A 124 -3.36 30.63 -17.21
N PRO A 125 -2.17 31.13 -17.61
CA PRO A 125 -2.04 32.38 -18.38
C PRO A 125 -2.92 32.37 -19.62
N GLN A 126 -3.39 33.54 -20.05
CA GLN A 126 -4.32 33.66 -21.17
C GLN A 126 -3.79 33.03 -22.44
N SER A 127 -2.50 33.18 -22.74
CA SER A 127 -1.84 32.57 -23.90
C SER A 127 -1.99 31.05 -23.96
N LEU A 128 -1.79 30.35 -22.79
CA LEU A 128 -1.94 28.89 -22.70
C LEU A 128 -3.41 28.46 -22.77
N ARG A 129 -4.35 29.32 -22.37
CA ARG A 129 -5.79 29.05 -22.51
C ARG A 129 -6.27 29.13 -23.97
N GLU A 130 -5.62 29.94 -24.77
CA GLU A 130 -5.93 30.10 -26.19
C GLU A 130 -5.33 28.96 -27.03
N ASP A 131 -4.14 28.46 -26.66
CA ASP A 131 -3.49 27.33 -27.33
C ASP A 131 -4.30 26.05 -27.22
N ASP A 132 -5.00 25.83 -26.10
CA ASP A 132 -5.88 24.66 -25.88
C ASP A 132 -7.03 24.56 -26.89
N PHE A 133 -7.45 25.66 -27.51
CA PHE A 133 -8.47 25.66 -28.57
C PHE A 133 -7.91 25.29 -29.94
N GLN A 134 -6.63 25.58 -30.18
CA GLN A 134 -5.98 25.28 -31.44
C GLN A 134 -5.41 23.85 -31.46
N TYR A 135 -4.98 23.34 -30.31
CA TYR A 135 -4.33 22.04 -30.19
C TYR A 135 -4.95 21.23 -29.06
N PRO A 136 -6.12 20.56 -29.26
CA PRO A 136 -6.80 19.81 -28.22
C PRO A 136 -6.00 18.60 -27.72
N ILE A 137 -4.92 18.23 -28.42
CA ILE A 137 -3.98 17.17 -28.01
C ILE A 137 -2.58 17.75 -28.07
N GLY A 138 -2.03 18.11 -26.91
CA GLY A 138 -0.65 18.59 -26.77
C GLY A 138 0.36 17.45 -26.96
N LEU A 139 0.66 17.08 -28.20
CA LEU A 139 1.77 16.19 -28.52
C LEU A 139 3.07 16.98 -28.46
N SER A 140 3.75 16.93 -27.31
CA SER A 140 5.08 17.51 -27.15
C SER A 140 6.13 16.55 -27.67
N ALA A 141 6.69 16.82 -28.85
CA ALA A 141 7.86 16.11 -29.37
C ALA A 141 9.14 16.82 -28.89
N GLY A 142 10.00 16.10 -28.17
CA GLY A 142 11.33 16.59 -27.80
C GLY A 142 12.39 16.19 -28.83
N TYR A 143 13.38 17.04 -29.06
CA TYR A 143 14.57 16.70 -29.84
C TYR A 143 15.79 16.70 -28.93
N GLY A 144 16.50 15.56 -28.84
CA GLY A 144 17.70 15.44 -28.01
C GLY A 144 18.59 14.28 -28.47
N ASN A 145 19.89 14.49 -28.43
CA ASN A 145 20.91 13.52 -28.88
C ASN A 145 20.70 13.03 -30.33
N GLY A 146 20.30 13.92 -31.26
CA GLY A 146 20.12 13.57 -32.65
C GLY A 146 18.86 12.74 -32.96
N LYS A 147 17.98 12.52 -31.96
CA LYS A 147 16.76 11.72 -32.14
C LYS A 147 15.51 12.51 -31.74
N LEU A 148 14.44 12.30 -32.48
CA LEU A 148 13.11 12.74 -32.09
C LEU A 148 12.62 11.87 -30.93
N LYS A 149 12.34 12.49 -29.80
CA LYS A 149 11.75 11.80 -28.64
C LYS A 149 10.25 12.08 -28.66
N LEU A 150 9.48 11.08 -29.00
CA LEU A 150 8.03 11.10 -28.80
C LEU A 150 7.73 10.81 -27.31
N PRO A 151 6.70 11.41 -26.73
CA PRO A 151 6.31 11.10 -25.37
C PRO A 151 5.90 9.63 -25.28
N ALA A 152 6.34 8.94 -24.23
CA ALA A 152 6.02 7.53 -23.97
C ALA A 152 4.52 7.29 -23.66
N GLY A 153 3.74 8.37 -23.52
CA GLY A 153 2.30 8.37 -23.32
C GLY A 153 1.77 9.80 -23.47
N LEU A 154 0.48 9.96 -23.71
CA LEU A 154 -0.17 11.29 -23.82
C LEU A 154 -0.13 12.03 -22.49
N VAL A 155 -0.04 11.30 -21.36
CA VAL A 155 -0.13 11.86 -20.02
C VAL A 155 0.89 11.22 -19.09
N GLN A 156 1.59 12.02 -18.32
CA GLN A 156 2.53 11.52 -17.29
C GLN A 156 1.80 10.92 -16.07
N GLY A 157 0.61 11.42 -15.74
CA GLY A 157 -0.19 11.00 -14.57
C GLY A 157 0.43 11.41 -13.24
N ASN A 158 1.20 12.49 -13.22
CA ASN A 158 1.85 13.00 -12.01
C ASN A 158 0.85 13.49 -10.97
N ARG A 159 -0.23 14.14 -11.41
CA ARG A 159 -1.30 14.60 -10.52
C ARG A 159 -2.02 13.44 -9.85
N LEU A 160 -2.28 12.37 -10.62
CA LEU A 160 -2.87 11.15 -10.07
C LEU A 160 -1.94 10.50 -9.04
N LEU A 161 -0.65 10.37 -9.35
CA LEU A 161 0.32 9.82 -8.40
C LEU A 161 0.40 10.66 -7.12
N ALA A 162 0.42 12.00 -7.25
CA ALA A 162 0.42 12.91 -6.09
C ALA A 162 -0.85 12.76 -5.24
N LEU A 163 -2.02 12.59 -5.88
CA LEU A 163 -3.29 12.35 -5.20
C LEU A 163 -3.28 11.03 -4.44
N LEU A 164 -2.83 9.95 -5.09
CA LEU A 164 -2.71 8.63 -4.46
C LEU A 164 -1.73 8.65 -3.28
N LYS A 165 -0.59 9.35 -3.41
CA LYS A 165 0.35 9.58 -2.30
C LYS A 165 -0.30 10.29 -1.12
N ASN A 166 -1.07 11.35 -1.39
CA ASN A 166 -1.79 12.07 -0.34
C ASN A 166 -2.83 11.18 0.37
N TRP A 167 -3.55 10.35 -0.38
CA TRP A 167 -4.58 9.47 0.20
C TRP A 167 -4.03 8.26 0.95
N THR A 168 -2.78 7.91 0.72
CA THR A 168 -2.09 6.80 1.37
C THR A 168 -0.91 7.25 2.23
N ALA A 169 -0.85 8.54 2.59
CA ALA A 169 0.27 9.15 3.31
C ALA A 169 0.58 8.52 4.68
N GLN A 170 -0.39 7.80 5.27
CA GLN A 170 -0.18 7.05 6.52
C GLN A 170 0.72 5.82 6.34
N TRP A 171 0.97 5.38 5.10
CA TRP A 171 1.79 4.22 4.80
C TRP A 171 3.16 4.64 4.27
N PRO A 172 4.25 4.03 4.72
CA PRO A 172 5.59 4.32 4.20
C PRO A 172 5.75 3.87 2.75
N ASP A 173 6.66 4.51 2.01
CA ASP A 173 6.93 4.21 0.60
C ASP A 173 7.57 2.82 0.37
N ASN A 174 7.99 2.12 1.42
CA ASN A 174 8.55 0.77 1.31
C ASN A 174 7.89 -0.16 2.32
N ILE A 175 6.73 -0.69 1.97
CA ILE A 175 5.93 -1.59 2.80
C ILE A 175 5.64 -2.88 2.04
N LYS A 176 5.55 -4.00 2.76
CA LYS A 176 4.91 -5.21 2.23
C LYS A 176 3.40 -5.04 2.27
N PHE A 177 2.72 -5.22 1.15
CA PHE A 177 1.26 -5.01 1.12
C PHE A 177 0.47 -6.07 1.88
N SER A 178 1.14 -7.13 2.34
CA SER A 178 0.59 -8.06 3.33
C SER A 178 0.45 -7.45 4.74
N GLN A 179 1.06 -6.30 5.00
CA GLN A 179 0.98 -5.57 6.27
C GLN A 179 -0.15 -4.52 6.27
N LEU A 180 -0.81 -4.30 5.16
CA LEU A 180 -2.01 -3.47 5.08
C LEU A 180 -3.15 -4.12 5.89
N PRO A 181 -4.14 -3.35 6.34
CA PRO A 181 -5.34 -3.87 7.01
C PRO A 181 -6.00 -5.04 6.28
N ILE A 182 -5.98 -5.01 4.94
CA ILE A 182 -6.33 -6.15 4.09
C ILE A 182 -5.12 -6.40 3.18
N PRO A 183 -4.52 -7.61 3.20
CA PRO A 183 -3.45 -7.98 2.28
C PRO A 183 -3.83 -7.69 0.83
N PHE A 184 -2.90 -7.07 0.08
CA PHE A 184 -3.17 -6.56 -1.25
C PHE A 184 -2.10 -6.98 -2.26
N LYS A 185 -2.51 -7.23 -3.49
CA LYS A 185 -1.63 -7.39 -4.65
C LYS A 185 -2.20 -6.66 -5.86
N ALA A 186 -1.35 -5.94 -6.57
CA ALA A 186 -1.71 -5.35 -7.86
C ALA A 186 -1.00 -6.07 -9.00
N MET A 187 -1.68 -6.16 -10.15
CA MET A 187 -1.11 -6.71 -11.37
C MET A 187 -0.59 -5.59 -12.26
N ALA A 188 0.61 -5.74 -12.79
CA ALA A 188 1.16 -4.93 -13.87
C ALA A 188 1.73 -5.83 -14.97
N THR A 189 2.12 -5.24 -16.08
CA THR A 189 2.77 -5.93 -17.20
C THR A 189 4.15 -5.33 -17.42
N ASP A 190 5.17 -6.16 -17.56
CA ASP A 190 6.49 -5.72 -17.99
C ASP A 190 6.44 -5.35 -19.48
N LEU A 191 6.74 -4.09 -19.81
CA LEU A 191 6.67 -3.60 -21.19
C LEU A 191 7.70 -4.27 -22.10
N ALA A 192 8.85 -4.69 -21.56
CA ALA A 192 9.93 -5.26 -22.35
C ALA A 192 9.66 -6.72 -22.72
N THR A 193 9.09 -7.50 -21.79
CA THR A 193 8.89 -8.95 -21.97
C THR A 193 7.45 -9.34 -22.23
N GLY A 194 6.48 -8.51 -21.82
CA GLY A 194 5.05 -8.83 -21.83
C GLY A 194 4.62 -9.73 -20.67
N ASP A 195 5.51 -10.00 -19.70
CA ASP A 195 5.22 -10.88 -18.59
C ASP A 195 4.36 -10.19 -17.51
N PRO A 196 3.53 -10.96 -16.77
CA PRO A 196 2.83 -10.44 -15.61
C PRO A 196 3.79 -10.11 -14.48
N VAL A 197 3.61 -8.96 -13.85
CA VAL A 197 4.37 -8.52 -12.68
C VAL A 197 3.44 -8.31 -11.50
N ILE A 198 3.69 -9.03 -10.43
CA ILE A 198 2.93 -8.93 -9.18
C ILE A 198 3.57 -7.85 -8.31
N LEU A 199 2.81 -6.82 -7.99
CA LEU A 199 3.21 -5.74 -7.09
C LEU A 199 2.61 -6.02 -5.71
N ASP A 200 3.41 -6.49 -4.78
CA ASP A 200 3.03 -6.89 -3.42
C ASP A 200 3.81 -6.15 -2.33
N ARG A 201 4.69 -5.21 -2.74
CA ARG A 201 5.54 -4.41 -1.85
C ARG A 201 5.97 -3.11 -2.50
N GLY A 202 6.64 -2.25 -1.72
CA GLY A 202 7.16 -0.97 -2.16
C GLY A 202 6.20 0.19 -1.89
N SER A 203 6.16 1.16 -2.78
CA SER A 203 5.26 2.30 -2.69
C SER A 203 3.87 1.91 -3.20
N LEU A 204 2.88 1.90 -2.29
CA LEU A 204 1.49 1.56 -2.64
C LEU A 204 0.92 2.47 -3.74
N PRO A 205 1.06 3.81 -3.67
CA PRO A 205 0.60 4.70 -4.74
C PRO A 205 1.31 4.43 -6.08
N LEU A 206 2.59 4.09 -6.05
CA LEU A 206 3.34 3.78 -7.26
C LEU A 206 2.86 2.46 -7.88
N ALA A 207 2.58 1.44 -7.06
CA ALA A 207 2.03 0.17 -7.53
C ALA A 207 0.64 0.34 -8.18
N MET A 208 -0.24 1.14 -7.55
CA MET A 208 -1.55 1.48 -8.13
C MET A 208 -1.39 2.21 -9.47
N ARG A 209 -0.47 3.20 -9.54
CA ARG A 209 -0.20 3.99 -10.76
C ARG A 209 0.41 3.14 -11.87
N ALA A 210 1.31 2.20 -11.54
CA ALA A 210 1.90 1.28 -12.51
C ALA A 210 0.85 0.32 -13.08
N SER A 211 0.00 -0.24 -12.21
CA SER A 211 -1.09 -1.15 -12.60
C SER A 211 -2.09 -0.51 -13.57
N MET A 212 -2.22 0.82 -13.59
CA MET A 212 -3.13 1.55 -14.47
C MET A 212 -2.42 2.33 -15.59
N ALA A 213 -1.16 2.03 -15.88
CA ALA A 213 -0.39 2.69 -16.92
C ALA A 213 -0.77 2.17 -18.32
N VAL A 214 -1.97 2.48 -18.80
CA VAL A 214 -2.49 2.05 -20.11
C VAL A 214 -1.59 2.59 -21.23
N PRO A 215 -0.97 1.71 -22.04
CA PRO A 215 -0.11 2.16 -23.15
C PRO A 215 -0.82 3.11 -24.10
N GLY A 216 -0.12 4.13 -24.56
CA GLY A 216 -0.67 5.17 -25.43
C GLY A 216 -1.45 6.26 -24.66
N LEU A 217 -1.99 5.97 -23.49
CA LEU A 217 -2.67 6.95 -22.63
C LEU A 217 -1.73 7.48 -21.55
N PHE A 218 -1.20 6.59 -20.72
CA PHE A 218 -0.30 6.95 -19.63
C PHE A 218 1.14 6.55 -19.94
N ALA A 219 2.08 7.37 -19.46
CA ALA A 219 3.47 6.99 -19.45
C ALA A 219 3.69 5.74 -18.60
N PRO A 220 4.52 4.79 -19.08
CA PRO A 220 4.97 3.65 -18.29
C PRO A 220 5.65 4.10 -16.98
N ILE A 221 5.68 3.23 -15.99
CA ILE A 221 6.29 3.49 -14.69
C ILE A 221 7.47 2.55 -14.47
N GLU A 222 8.59 3.08 -14.03
CA GLU A 222 9.72 2.26 -13.60
C GLU A 222 9.56 1.84 -12.15
N VAL A 223 9.59 0.51 -11.91
CA VAL A 223 9.58 -0.10 -10.59
C VAL A 223 10.62 -1.22 -10.58
N ASP A 224 11.55 -1.16 -9.65
CA ASP A 224 12.62 -2.16 -9.46
C ASP A 224 13.40 -2.49 -10.76
N GLY A 225 13.69 -1.45 -11.56
CA GLY A 225 14.43 -1.58 -12.82
C GLY A 225 13.62 -2.16 -13.99
N ARG A 226 12.32 -2.34 -13.83
CA ARG A 226 11.39 -2.75 -14.89
C ARG A 226 10.50 -1.60 -15.31
N THR A 227 10.26 -1.51 -16.60
CA THR A 227 9.29 -0.57 -17.18
C THR A 227 7.92 -1.23 -17.23
N LEU A 228 7.01 -0.79 -16.37
CA LEU A 228 5.69 -1.39 -16.18
C LEU A 228 4.59 -0.59 -16.87
N VAL A 229 3.64 -1.35 -17.40
CA VAL A 229 2.38 -0.86 -17.99
C VAL A 229 1.17 -1.55 -17.36
N ASP A 230 -0.05 -1.17 -17.77
CA ASP A 230 -1.31 -1.68 -17.24
C ASP A 230 -1.34 -3.21 -17.20
N GLY A 231 -1.72 -3.76 -16.06
CA GLY A 231 -1.86 -5.20 -15.86
C GLY A 231 -3.00 -5.83 -16.66
N GLY A 232 -3.93 -5.02 -17.18
CA GLY A 232 -5.03 -5.49 -18.02
C GLY A 232 -4.59 -6.12 -19.34
N LEU A 233 -3.34 -5.88 -19.77
CA LEU A 233 -2.77 -6.52 -20.95
C LEU A 233 -2.55 -8.02 -20.76
N VAL A 234 -2.25 -8.47 -19.56
CA VAL A 234 -1.94 -9.89 -19.26
C VAL A 234 -3.01 -10.54 -18.39
N ALA A 235 -3.55 -9.84 -17.39
CA ALA A 235 -4.56 -10.37 -16.48
C ALA A 235 -5.51 -9.26 -16.01
N ASN A 236 -6.54 -8.96 -16.79
CA ASN A 236 -7.51 -7.93 -16.42
C ASN A 236 -8.32 -8.30 -15.17
N LEU A 237 -8.53 -9.58 -14.91
CA LEU A 237 -9.13 -10.12 -13.69
C LEU A 237 -8.16 -11.14 -13.08
N PRO A 238 -7.28 -10.72 -12.14
CA PRO A 238 -6.14 -11.50 -11.70
C PRO A 238 -6.52 -12.54 -10.62
N VAL A 239 -7.30 -13.54 -10.98
CA VAL A 239 -7.80 -14.59 -10.07
C VAL A 239 -6.72 -15.57 -9.60
N GLN A 240 -5.55 -15.60 -10.25
CA GLN A 240 -4.43 -16.48 -9.90
C GLN A 240 -3.53 -15.90 -8.78
N LEU A 241 -3.74 -14.65 -8.35
CA LEU A 241 -2.97 -14.01 -7.28
C LEU A 241 -3.48 -14.43 -5.91
#